data_2e8d83966c8c4774fcd52c4cdf302aa2
#
_entry.id   2e8d83966c8c4774fcd52c4cdf302aa2
#
_cell.length_a   1.000
_cell.length_b   1.000
_cell.length_c   1.000
_cell.angle_alpha   90.00
_cell.angle_beta   90.00
_cell.angle_gamma   90.00
#
_symmetry.space_group_name_H-M   'P 1'
#
loop_
_entity.id
_entity.type
_entity.pdbx_description
1 polymer ?
#
loop_
_entity_poly.entity_id
_entity_poly.type
_entity_poly.pdbx_seq_one_letter_code
_entity_poly.pdbx_strand_id
1 'polypeptide(L)'
;MNHARSSQLFQEAKASIPGGVNSPVRAFKSVGADPLFIKKASGCHIIDEDDNIFVDYVGSWGPMIVGHCHPAVIAAVQSTMESGASFGAPTERETTLANMVIEAVPSIEMVRMVSSGTEATMSAIRLARGFPEDIIPWQS
;
A
#
# COMPACT_ATOMS: atom_id res chain seq x y z
N MET A 1 -12.27 -23.59 -12.07
CA MET A 1 -12.63 -22.64 -10.99
C MET A 1 -13.80 -21.80 -11.48
N ASN A 2 -14.76 -21.49 -10.60
CA ASN A 2 -15.83 -20.54 -10.93
C ASN A 2 -15.30 -19.11 -10.75
N HIS A 3 -15.66 -18.19 -11.66
CA HIS A 3 -15.29 -16.76 -11.60
C HIS A 3 -16.48 -15.86 -11.95
N ALA A 4 -17.71 -16.41 -11.87
CA ALA A 4 -18.91 -15.72 -12.34
C ALA A 4 -19.18 -14.43 -11.55
N ARG A 5 -18.98 -14.45 -10.24
CA ARG A 5 -19.21 -13.27 -9.39
C ARG A 5 -18.12 -12.22 -9.60
N SER A 6 -16.85 -12.62 -9.70
CA SER A 6 -15.75 -11.71 -10.03
C SER A 6 -15.94 -11.03 -11.37
N SER A 7 -16.35 -11.79 -12.40
CA SER A 7 -16.66 -11.22 -13.74
C SER A 7 -17.83 -10.23 -13.69
N GLN A 8 -18.90 -10.54 -12.96
CA GLN A 8 -20.03 -9.62 -12.78
C GLN A 8 -19.56 -8.33 -12.10
N LEU A 9 -18.83 -8.41 -10.99
CA LEU A 9 -18.31 -7.26 -10.25
C LEU A 9 -17.39 -6.40 -11.12
N PHE A 10 -16.60 -7.02 -11.99
CA PHE A 10 -15.75 -6.29 -12.92
C PHE A 10 -16.56 -5.50 -13.96
N GLN A 11 -17.64 -6.04 -14.48
CA GLN A 11 -18.53 -5.28 -15.38
C GLN A 11 -19.18 -4.10 -14.63
N GLU A 12 -19.65 -4.31 -13.40
CA GLU A 12 -20.19 -3.25 -12.55
C GLU A 12 -19.13 -2.16 -12.30
N ALA A 13 -17.88 -2.56 -11.97
CA ALA A 13 -16.79 -1.64 -11.74
C ALA A 13 -16.44 -0.78 -12.97
N LYS A 14 -16.48 -1.35 -14.18
CA LYS A 14 -16.24 -0.61 -15.42
C LYS A 14 -17.23 0.52 -15.66
N ALA A 15 -18.43 0.44 -15.11
CA ALA A 15 -19.43 1.50 -15.23
C ALA A 15 -19.11 2.74 -14.37
N SER A 16 -18.28 2.56 -13.32
CA SER A 16 -17.99 3.61 -12.32
C SER A 16 -16.52 3.98 -12.22
N ILE A 17 -15.62 3.09 -12.63
CA ILE A 17 -14.18 3.26 -12.49
C ILE A 17 -13.52 3.10 -13.86
N PRO A 18 -12.71 4.04 -14.33
CA PRO A 18 -12.00 3.92 -15.59
C PRO A 18 -11.19 2.62 -15.67
N GLY A 19 -11.53 1.72 -16.62
CA GLY A 19 -10.93 0.42 -16.76
C GLY A 19 -11.32 -0.62 -15.69
N GLY A 20 -12.29 -0.29 -14.81
CA GLY A 20 -12.82 -1.16 -13.75
C GLY A 20 -11.90 -1.36 -12.55
N VAL A 21 -10.78 -0.64 -12.46
CA VAL A 21 -9.78 -0.78 -11.39
C VAL A 21 -9.13 0.56 -11.04
N ASN A 22 -8.75 0.73 -9.77
CA ASN A 22 -8.01 1.92 -9.31
C ASN A 22 -6.49 1.86 -9.57
N SER A 23 -6.00 0.74 -10.10
CA SER A 23 -4.62 0.59 -10.54
C SER A 23 -4.58 -0.30 -11.80
N PRO A 24 -3.99 0.17 -12.93
CA PRO A 24 -4.01 -0.56 -14.19
C PRO A 24 -3.48 -1.99 -14.14
N VAL A 25 -2.51 -2.26 -13.29
CA VAL A 25 -1.93 -3.60 -13.11
C VAL A 25 -2.95 -4.61 -12.57
N ARG A 26 -3.96 -4.14 -11.82
CA ARG A 26 -5.02 -5.00 -11.26
C ARG A 26 -6.06 -5.43 -12.28
N ALA A 27 -6.05 -4.86 -13.49
CA ALA A 27 -7.00 -5.22 -14.56
C ALA A 27 -6.68 -6.53 -15.28
N PHE A 28 -5.60 -7.23 -14.93
CA PHE A 28 -5.15 -8.51 -15.48
C PHE A 28 -4.97 -8.52 -17.01
N LYS A 29 -4.86 -7.34 -17.65
CA LYS A 29 -4.69 -7.23 -19.11
C LYS A 29 -3.45 -7.98 -19.61
N SER A 30 -2.36 -7.98 -18.86
CA SER A 30 -1.11 -8.65 -19.23
C SER A 30 -1.22 -10.18 -19.20
N VAL A 31 -2.18 -10.73 -18.48
CA VAL A 31 -2.41 -12.18 -18.39
C VAL A 31 -3.62 -12.65 -19.20
N GLY A 32 -4.33 -11.72 -19.86
CA GLY A 32 -5.45 -12.03 -20.75
C GLY A 32 -6.68 -12.59 -20.04
N ALA A 33 -6.90 -12.22 -18.79
CA ALA A 33 -8.03 -12.66 -17.97
C ALA A 33 -8.76 -11.49 -17.32
N ASP A 34 -9.99 -11.73 -16.83
CA ASP A 34 -10.68 -10.79 -15.96
C ASP A 34 -10.08 -10.85 -14.54
N PRO A 35 -10.01 -9.71 -13.82
CA PRO A 35 -9.47 -9.68 -12.46
C PRO A 35 -10.39 -10.42 -11.48
N LEU A 36 -9.76 -11.06 -10.49
CA LEU A 36 -10.45 -11.63 -9.35
C LEU A 36 -10.79 -10.53 -8.34
N PHE A 37 -12.00 -10.61 -7.78
CA PHE A 37 -12.41 -9.74 -6.67
C PHE A 37 -12.22 -10.48 -5.36
N ILE A 38 -11.33 -9.98 -4.52
CA ILE A 38 -10.93 -10.62 -3.27
C ILE A 38 -11.84 -10.14 -2.15
N LYS A 39 -12.46 -11.06 -1.42
CA LYS A 39 -13.35 -10.76 -0.29
C LYS A 39 -12.70 -10.88 1.07
N LYS A 40 -11.68 -11.73 1.21
CA LYS A 40 -10.93 -11.89 2.47
C LYS A 40 -9.57 -12.51 2.23
N ALA A 41 -8.71 -12.36 3.23
CA ALA A 41 -7.38 -12.96 3.24
C ALA A 41 -6.97 -13.36 4.66
N SER A 42 -6.08 -14.35 4.79
CA SER A 42 -5.51 -14.76 6.08
C SER A 42 -4.20 -15.49 5.85
N GLY A 43 -3.16 -15.15 6.60
CA GLY A 43 -1.82 -15.70 6.43
C GLY A 43 -1.34 -15.52 4.98
N CYS A 44 -1.00 -16.60 4.31
CA CYS A 44 -0.58 -16.59 2.91
C CYS A 44 -1.72 -16.80 1.89
N HIS A 45 -2.97 -16.84 2.31
CA HIS A 45 -4.09 -17.12 1.44
C HIS A 45 -4.98 -15.91 1.21
N ILE A 46 -5.46 -15.77 -0.02
CA ILE A 46 -6.54 -14.86 -0.42
C ILE A 46 -7.73 -15.68 -0.93
N ILE A 47 -8.93 -15.17 -0.72
CA ILE A 47 -10.18 -15.83 -1.10
C ILE A 47 -10.99 -14.84 -1.91
N ASP A 48 -11.36 -15.22 -3.13
CA ASP A 48 -12.17 -14.39 -4.01
C ASP A 48 -13.67 -14.46 -3.70
N GLU A 49 -14.46 -13.65 -4.40
CA GLU A 49 -15.92 -13.59 -4.25
C GLU A 49 -16.64 -14.85 -4.74
N ASP A 50 -15.94 -15.72 -5.44
CA ASP A 50 -16.42 -17.03 -5.91
C ASP A 50 -15.97 -18.20 -4.99
N ASP A 51 -15.41 -17.90 -3.80
CA ASP A 51 -14.91 -18.86 -2.81
C ASP A 51 -13.67 -19.67 -3.25
N ASN A 52 -12.99 -19.26 -4.32
CA ASN A 52 -11.72 -19.89 -4.66
C ASN A 52 -10.62 -19.40 -3.70
N ILE A 53 -9.76 -20.33 -3.28
CA ILE A 53 -8.63 -20.07 -2.38
C ILE A 53 -7.35 -20.08 -3.19
N PHE A 54 -6.53 -19.04 -3.04
CA PHE A 54 -5.24 -18.89 -3.69
C PHE A 54 -4.13 -18.64 -2.67
N VAL A 55 -2.92 -19.07 -2.99
CA VAL A 55 -1.73 -18.61 -2.28
C VAL A 55 -1.33 -17.26 -2.86
N ASP A 56 -1.20 -16.25 -1.99
CA ASP A 56 -0.83 -14.90 -2.38
C ASP A 56 0.70 -14.74 -2.45
N TYR A 57 1.25 -14.83 -3.66
CA TYR A 57 2.66 -14.54 -3.93
C TYR A 57 2.94 -13.05 -4.18
N VAL A 58 1.91 -12.20 -4.19
CA VAL A 58 2.05 -10.77 -4.46
C VAL A 58 2.22 -9.97 -3.17
N GLY A 59 1.59 -10.43 -2.06
CA GLY A 59 1.72 -9.81 -0.74
C GLY A 59 1.40 -8.31 -0.74
N SER A 60 0.33 -7.90 -1.46
CA SER A 60 -0.07 -6.50 -1.65
C SER A 60 1.05 -5.60 -2.21
N TRP A 61 1.92 -6.15 -3.08
CA TRP A 61 3.08 -5.48 -3.67
C TRP A 61 4.18 -5.14 -2.66
N GLY A 62 4.36 -5.99 -1.65
CA GLY A 62 5.47 -5.97 -0.71
C GLY A 62 5.13 -5.75 0.77
N PRO A 63 4.08 -5.01 1.17
CA PRO A 63 3.87 -4.69 2.58
C PRO A 63 3.42 -5.87 3.45
N MET A 64 2.90 -6.97 2.88
CA MET A 64 2.38 -8.10 3.66
C MET A 64 3.46 -9.09 4.10
N ILE A 65 4.54 -8.62 4.70
CA ILE A 65 5.71 -9.42 5.12
C ILE A 65 5.33 -10.53 6.11
N VAL A 66 4.42 -10.25 7.04
CA VAL A 66 3.93 -11.23 8.02
C VAL A 66 2.65 -11.92 7.60
N GLY A 67 2.24 -11.77 6.34
CA GLY A 67 0.99 -12.28 5.79
C GLY A 67 -0.22 -11.44 6.16
N HIS A 68 -1.38 -11.86 5.64
CA HIS A 68 -2.64 -11.17 5.85
C HIS A 68 -3.20 -11.41 7.24
N CYS A 69 -3.77 -10.37 7.84
CA CYS A 69 -4.50 -10.43 9.12
C CYS A 69 -3.67 -11.05 10.26
N HIS A 70 -2.38 -10.72 10.33
CA HIS A 70 -1.55 -11.20 11.44
C HIS A 70 -2.15 -10.79 12.79
N PRO A 71 -2.39 -11.72 13.73
CA PRO A 71 -3.16 -11.45 14.95
C PRO A 71 -2.63 -10.28 15.80
N ALA A 72 -1.31 -10.18 15.96
CA ALA A 72 -0.70 -9.09 16.72
C ALA A 72 -0.89 -7.72 16.04
N VAL A 73 -0.85 -7.67 14.71
CA VAL A 73 -1.09 -6.43 13.94
C VAL A 73 -2.55 -6.01 14.07
N ILE A 74 -3.49 -6.95 13.90
CA ILE A 74 -4.93 -6.68 14.05
C ILE A 74 -5.24 -6.16 15.46
N ALA A 75 -4.73 -6.82 16.50
CA ALA A 75 -4.94 -6.40 17.89
C ALA A 75 -4.39 -4.99 18.17
N ALA A 76 -3.19 -4.67 17.67
CA ALA A 76 -2.58 -3.36 17.83
C ALA A 76 -3.38 -2.26 17.10
N VAL A 77 -3.86 -2.54 15.89
CA VAL A 77 -4.72 -1.61 15.13
C VAL A 77 -6.04 -1.36 15.85
N GLN A 78 -6.74 -2.42 16.28
CA GLN A 78 -8.00 -2.30 17.00
C GLN A 78 -7.86 -1.46 18.28
N SER A 79 -6.88 -1.76 19.10
CA SER A 79 -6.59 -1.00 20.34
C SER A 79 -6.26 0.48 20.05
N THR A 80 -5.53 0.75 18.97
CA THR A 80 -5.18 2.12 18.59
C THR A 80 -6.40 2.91 18.11
N MET A 81 -7.29 2.26 17.37
CA MET A 81 -8.50 2.89 16.82
C MET A 81 -9.48 3.35 17.91
N GLU A 82 -9.47 2.70 19.08
CA GLU A 82 -10.27 3.14 20.25
C GLU A 82 -9.90 4.56 20.74
N SER A 83 -8.65 4.98 20.47
CA SER A 83 -8.14 6.31 20.82
C SER A 83 -8.19 7.32 19.67
N GLY A 84 -8.66 6.88 18.50
CA GLY A 84 -8.74 7.69 17.28
C GLY A 84 -7.72 7.30 16.23
N ALA A 85 -8.13 7.38 14.96
CA ALA A 85 -7.33 6.93 13.81
C ALA A 85 -6.62 8.09 13.08
N SER A 86 -7.00 9.35 13.32
CA SER A 86 -6.42 10.51 12.63
C SER A 86 -6.62 11.79 13.45
N PHE A 87 -5.59 12.63 13.46
CA PHE A 87 -5.60 13.89 14.20
C PHE A 87 -5.03 15.00 13.31
N GLY A 88 -5.53 16.23 13.51
CA GLY A 88 -4.94 17.45 12.92
C GLY A 88 -3.70 17.95 13.69
N ALA A 89 -3.02 17.08 14.44
CA ALA A 89 -1.87 17.38 15.28
C ALA A 89 -0.89 16.19 15.27
N PRO A 90 0.40 16.41 15.59
CA PRO A 90 1.39 15.33 15.66
C PRO A 90 1.06 14.35 16.81
N THR A 91 1.53 13.11 16.66
CA THR A 91 1.36 12.05 17.65
C THR A 91 2.71 11.46 18.07
N GLU A 92 2.78 10.90 19.25
CA GLU A 92 3.96 10.18 19.74
C GLU A 92 4.33 8.99 18.84
N ARG A 93 3.33 8.33 18.23
CA ARG A 93 3.53 7.18 17.34
C ARG A 93 4.30 7.53 16.08
N GLU A 94 4.15 8.75 15.55
CA GLU A 94 4.94 9.23 14.41
C GLU A 94 6.43 9.32 14.76
N THR A 95 6.74 9.87 15.91
CA THR A 95 8.12 9.95 16.42
C THR A 95 8.70 8.57 16.69
N THR A 96 7.92 7.68 17.31
CA THR A 96 8.33 6.29 17.56
C THR A 96 8.68 5.58 16.24
N LEU A 97 7.83 5.67 15.23
CA LEU A 97 8.07 5.05 13.93
C LEU A 97 9.29 5.66 13.23
N ALA A 98 9.47 6.98 13.28
CA ALA A 98 10.64 7.63 12.71
C ALA A 98 11.94 7.13 13.36
N ASN A 99 11.99 7.02 14.68
CA ASN A 99 13.14 6.51 15.42
C ASN A 99 13.43 5.03 15.06
N MET A 100 12.41 4.19 14.93
CA MET A 100 12.59 2.79 14.49
C MET A 100 13.23 2.71 13.09
N VAL A 101 12.85 3.59 12.17
CA VAL A 101 13.43 3.63 10.82
C VAL A 101 14.90 4.09 10.88
N ILE A 102 15.21 5.12 11.66
CA ILE A 102 16.57 5.64 11.85
C ILE A 102 17.48 4.55 12.46
N GLU A 103 16.98 3.84 13.45
CA GLU A 103 17.72 2.75 14.09
C GLU A 103 17.98 1.58 13.13
N ALA A 104 17.01 1.25 12.28
CA ALA A 104 17.10 0.13 11.34
C ALA A 104 17.99 0.43 10.12
N VAL A 105 18.14 1.70 9.73
CA VAL A 105 18.86 2.10 8.50
C VAL A 105 19.93 3.13 8.82
N PRO A 106 21.21 2.71 8.98
CA PRO A 106 22.30 3.57 9.46
C PRO A 106 22.59 4.85 8.65
N SER A 107 22.16 4.90 7.39
CA SER A 107 22.32 6.08 6.51
C SER A 107 21.20 7.12 6.67
N ILE A 108 20.18 6.86 7.47
CA ILE A 108 19.05 7.75 7.68
C ILE A 108 19.22 8.51 8.99
N GLU A 109 19.28 9.82 8.93
CA GLU A 109 19.38 10.71 10.10
C GLU A 109 18.03 11.34 10.46
N MET A 110 17.16 11.55 9.48
CA MET A 110 15.83 12.16 9.65
C MET A 110 14.81 11.50 8.73
N VAL A 111 13.57 11.41 9.19
CA VAL A 111 12.46 10.77 8.45
C VAL A 111 11.27 11.72 8.35
N ARG A 112 10.73 11.85 7.14
CA ARG A 112 9.42 12.44 6.90
C ARG A 112 8.49 11.41 6.29
N MET A 113 7.39 11.11 6.96
CA MET A 113 6.37 10.19 6.45
C MET A 113 5.51 10.87 5.40
N VAL A 114 5.11 10.11 4.39
CA VAL A 114 4.15 10.46 3.34
C VAL A 114 3.24 9.28 3.07
N SER A 115 2.12 9.51 2.36
CA SER A 115 1.09 8.47 2.18
C SER A 115 1.29 7.59 0.93
N SER A 116 2.23 7.93 0.04
CA SER A 116 2.46 7.17 -1.20
C SER A 116 3.88 7.30 -1.73
N GLY A 117 4.29 6.36 -2.59
CA GLY A 117 5.57 6.45 -3.30
C GLY A 117 5.67 7.67 -4.22
N THR A 118 4.56 8.09 -4.81
CA THR A 118 4.49 9.31 -5.63
C THR A 118 4.81 10.56 -4.80
N GLU A 119 4.24 10.66 -3.60
CA GLU A 119 4.52 11.76 -2.67
C GLU A 119 5.97 11.72 -2.18
N ALA A 120 6.49 10.51 -1.91
CA ALA A 120 7.90 10.34 -1.51
C ALA A 120 8.84 10.82 -2.61
N THR A 121 8.63 10.41 -3.85
CA THR A 121 9.42 10.84 -5.02
C THR A 121 9.33 12.35 -5.25
N MET A 122 8.12 12.90 -5.20
CA MET A 122 7.91 14.35 -5.34
C MET A 122 8.62 15.12 -4.22
N SER A 123 8.57 14.64 -2.99
CA SER A 123 9.24 15.26 -1.85
C SER A 123 10.77 15.17 -1.98
N ALA A 124 11.31 14.04 -2.45
CA ALA A 124 12.73 13.86 -2.69
C ALA A 124 13.25 14.83 -3.77
N ILE A 125 12.52 15.00 -4.88
CA ILE A 125 12.86 15.96 -5.93
C ILE A 125 12.84 17.40 -5.38
N ARG A 126 11.86 17.75 -4.57
CA ARG A 126 11.79 19.09 -3.97
C ARG A 126 12.93 19.32 -2.98
N LEU A 127 13.30 18.32 -2.20
CA LEU A 127 14.45 18.39 -1.29
C LEU A 127 15.74 18.59 -2.07
N ALA A 128 15.96 17.78 -3.12
CA ALA A 128 17.14 17.90 -3.96
C ALA A 128 17.28 19.29 -4.62
N ARG A 129 16.16 19.87 -5.05
CA ARG A 129 16.12 21.23 -5.62
C ARG A 129 16.30 22.33 -4.58
N GLY A 130 15.97 22.09 -3.34
CA GLY A 130 16.15 23.03 -2.22
C GLY A 130 17.55 22.98 -1.59
N PHE A 131 18.37 22.01 -1.95
CA PHE A 131 19.77 21.96 -1.55
C PHE A 131 20.56 23.06 -2.28
N PRO A 132 21.55 23.74 -1.65
CA PRO A 132 22.30 24.80 -2.29
C PRO A 132 22.91 24.36 -3.64
N GLU A 133 22.86 25.25 -4.64
CA GLU A 133 23.28 24.99 -6.03
C GLU A 133 24.73 24.54 -6.19
N ASP A 134 25.58 24.79 -5.21
CA ASP A 134 27.00 24.41 -5.20
C ASP A 134 27.24 22.89 -5.14
N ILE A 135 26.20 22.10 -4.87
CA ILE A 135 26.31 20.64 -4.69
C ILE A 135 25.73 19.85 -5.85
N ILE A 136 24.82 20.42 -6.64
CA ILE A 136 24.23 19.75 -7.82
C ILE A 136 24.18 20.72 -9.00
N PRO A 137 25.14 20.67 -9.94
CA PRO A 137 25.07 21.44 -11.18
C PRO A 137 23.97 20.81 -12.08
N TRP A 138 22.76 21.33 -12.03
CA TRP A 138 21.76 21.10 -13.07
C TRP A 138 22.13 22.03 -14.23
N GLN A 139 22.77 21.46 -15.23
CA GLN A 139 22.87 22.17 -16.53
C GLN A 139 21.46 22.16 -17.15
N SER A 140 20.96 23.35 -17.39
CA SER A 140 19.73 23.68 -18.13
C SER A 140 19.71 23.08 -19.53
#